data_7ee9b4f1c2e7f3c4bf76bea63f963263
#
_entry.id   7ee9b4f1c2e7f3c4bf76bea63f963263
#
_cell.length_a   1.000
_cell.length_b   1.000
_cell.length_c   1.000
_cell.angle_alpha   90.00
_cell.angle_beta   90.00
_cell.angle_gamma   90.00
#
_symmetry.space_group_name_H-M   'P 1'
#
loop_
_entity.id
_entity.type
_entity.pdbx_description
1 polymer ?
#
loop_
_entity_poly.entity_id
_entity_poly.type
_entity_poly.pdbx_seq_one_letter_code
_entity_poly.pdbx_strand_id
1 'polypeptide(L)'
;TETINRIISVFPPHQQKQIRIQLMTVIKAVISQRLLPRADGLGRVPAVEVLISTPYIKDCIELKEKTKLIRDAIAQGTSQYGMQTFDQSLYMLYKSGLITLEEAIRSASNPDELKLRVQGIQSTSDASREEMESTLETAQEPSPFAADSPFEFGGKEGGDRLR
;
A
#
# COMPACT_ATOMS: atom_id res chain seq x y z
N THR A 1 -5.48 9.42 -9.17
CA THR A 1 -5.54 10.17 -10.45
C THR A 1 -6.61 11.26 -10.41
N GLU A 2 -7.86 10.91 -10.11
CA GLU A 2 -8.99 11.85 -10.10
C GLU A 2 -8.81 12.98 -9.08
N THR A 3 -8.37 12.68 -7.87
CA THR A 3 -8.10 13.66 -6.81
C THR A 3 -7.15 14.77 -7.26
N ILE A 4 -6.06 14.40 -7.94
CA ILE A 4 -5.08 15.36 -8.47
C ILE A 4 -5.74 16.28 -9.50
N ASN A 5 -6.51 15.71 -10.43
CA ASN A 5 -7.23 16.51 -11.43
C ASN A 5 -8.26 17.45 -10.80
N ARG A 6 -8.98 17.00 -9.77
CA ARG A 6 -9.94 17.83 -9.04
C ARG A 6 -9.26 19.00 -8.32
N ILE A 7 -8.15 18.76 -7.64
CA ILE A 7 -7.37 19.83 -6.99
C ILE A 7 -6.97 20.88 -8.03
N ILE A 8 -6.43 20.45 -9.16
CA ILE A 8 -5.94 21.36 -10.21
C ILE A 8 -7.09 22.12 -10.87
N SER A 9 -8.26 21.49 -11.07
CA SER A 9 -9.41 22.09 -11.74
C SER A 9 -10.07 23.24 -10.95
N VAL A 10 -9.77 23.36 -9.66
CA VAL A 10 -10.23 24.51 -8.84
C VAL A 10 -9.56 25.82 -9.28
N PHE A 11 -8.39 25.74 -9.91
CA PHE A 11 -7.62 26.91 -10.31
C PHE A 11 -7.88 27.31 -11.77
N PRO A 12 -7.80 28.62 -12.09
CA PRO A 12 -7.93 29.11 -13.47
C PRO A 12 -6.92 28.43 -14.41
N PRO A 13 -7.26 28.22 -15.70
CA PRO A 13 -6.40 27.49 -16.65
C PRO A 13 -4.96 28.00 -16.74
N HIS A 14 -4.76 29.35 -16.68
CA HIS A 14 -3.43 29.94 -16.74
C HIS A 14 -2.55 29.65 -15.52
N GLN A 15 -3.12 29.26 -14.38
CA GLN A 15 -2.40 28.91 -13.16
C GLN A 15 -2.16 27.40 -13.01
N GLN A 16 -2.89 26.55 -13.72
CA GLN A 16 -2.87 25.10 -13.52
C GLN A 16 -1.48 24.48 -13.69
N LYS A 17 -0.66 25.02 -14.63
CA LYS A 17 0.72 24.54 -14.81
C LYS A 17 1.57 24.80 -13.55
N GLN A 18 1.47 26.01 -13.00
CA GLN A 18 2.19 26.40 -11.78
C GLN A 18 1.75 25.56 -10.57
N ILE A 19 0.43 25.33 -10.45
CA ILE A 19 -0.12 24.49 -9.38
C ILE A 19 0.35 23.05 -9.48
N ARG A 20 0.47 22.47 -10.68
CA ARG A 20 1.03 21.12 -10.87
C ARG A 20 2.47 21.02 -10.35
N ILE A 21 3.31 22.00 -10.66
CA ILE A 21 4.69 22.06 -10.19
C ILE A 21 4.74 22.16 -8.65
N GLN A 22 3.91 23.00 -8.06
CA GLN A 22 3.85 23.09 -6.59
C GLN A 22 3.34 21.79 -5.97
N LEU A 23 2.28 21.20 -6.53
CA LEU A 23 1.68 19.97 -6.03
C LEU A 23 2.68 18.79 -6.04
N MET A 24 3.42 18.60 -7.15
CA MET A 24 4.44 17.54 -7.23
C MET A 24 5.58 17.72 -6.21
N THR A 25 5.85 18.95 -5.81
CA THR A 25 6.92 19.26 -4.84
C THR A 25 6.50 18.94 -3.41
N VAL A 26 5.22 19.21 -3.06
CA VAL A 26 4.74 19.10 -1.68
C VAL A 26 4.15 17.73 -1.34
N ILE A 27 3.52 17.03 -2.31
CA ILE A 27 2.96 15.71 -2.07
C ILE A 27 4.08 14.71 -1.75
N LYS A 28 3.94 13.98 -0.64
CA LYS A 28 4.80 12.87 -0.25
C LYS A 28 4.12 11.52 -0.45
N ALA A 29 2.85 11.45 -0.10
CA ALA A 29 2.00 10.27 -0.29
C ALA A 29 0.53 10.70 -0.39
N VAL A 30 -0.29 9.84 -0.98
CA VAL A 30 -1.75 9.94 -0.95
C VAL A 30 -2.32 8.60 -0.51
N ILE A 31 -3.06 8.60 0.59
CA ILE A 31 -3.76 7.42 1.08
C ILE A 31 -5.25 7.67 0.91
N SER A 32 -5.90 6.81 0.13
CA SER A 32 -7.34 6.85 -0.10
C SER A 32 -7.99 5.63 0.52
N GLN A 33 -9.15 5.79 1.15
CA GLN A 33 -9.83 4.73 1.88
C GLN A 33 -11.30 4.66 1.50
N ARG A 34 -11.83 3.42 1.40
CA ARG A 34 -13.27 3.12 1.33
C ARG A 34 -13.62 2.09 2.41
N LEU A 35 -14.77 2.26 3.06
CA LEU A 35 -15.27 1.32 4.05
C LEU A 35 -16.27 0.38 3.40
N LEU A 36 -15.98 -0.91 3.40
CA LEU A 36 -16.78 -1.97 2.81
C LEU A 36 -17.48 -2.80 3.90
N PRO A 37 -18.69 -3.31 3.66
CA PRO A 37 -19.34 -4.24 4.58
C PRO A 37 -18.51 -5.53 4.66
N ARG A 38 -18.36 -6.06 5.88
CA ARG A 38 -17.70 -7.33 6.12
C ARG A 38 -18.57 -8.50 5.70
N ALA A 39 -17.94 -9.60 5.31
CA ALA A 39 -18.64 -10.84 4.92
C ALA A 39 -19.45 -11.47 6.07
N ASP A 40 -19.01 -11.28 7.32
CA ASP A 40 -19.71 -11.74 8.53
C ASP A 40 -20.87 -10.83 8.96
N GLY A 41 -21.10 -9.71 8.27
CA GLY A 41 -22.14 -8.74 8.61
C GLY A 41 -21.82 -7.85 9.83
N LEU A 42 -20.66 -8.04 10.48
CA LEU A 42 -20.26 -7.34 11.69
C LEU A 42 -19.41 -6.11 11.39
N GLY A 43 -20.04 -5.05 10.90
CA GLY A 43 -19.37 -3.78 10.68
C GLY A 43 -18.71 -3.64 9.30
N ARG A 44 -17.60 -2.88 9.22
CA ARG A 44 -16.93 -2.54 7.97
C ARG A 44 -15.43 -2.76 8.05
N VAL A 45 -14.81 -2.98 6.89
CA VAL A 45 -13.35 -3.10 6.72
C VAL A 45 -12.86 -2.07 5.70
N PRO A 46 -11.69 -1.44 5.91
CA PRO A 46 -11.15 -0.47 4.97
C PRO A 46 -10.49 -1.16 3.77
N ALA A 47 -10.88 -0.79 2.56
CA ALA A 47 -10.06 -0.96 1.37
C ALA A 47 -9.24 0.31 1.16
N VAL A 48 -7.95 0.18 0.86
CA VAL A 48 -7.00 1.28 0.87
C VAL A 48 -6.20 1.31 -0.43
N GLU A 49 -6.08 2.50 -1.03
CA GLU A 49 -5.13 2.80 -2.10
C GLU A 49 -3.99 3.63 -1.52
N VAL A 50 -2.75 3.27 -1.84
CA VAL A 50 -1.53 3.94 -1.37
C VAL A 50 -0.70 4.36 -2.57
N LEU A 51 -0.48 5.66 -2.70
CA LEU A 51 0.44 6.28 -3.66
C LEU A 51 1.60 6.91 -2.91
N ILE A 52 2.83 6.59 -3.31
CA ILE A 52 4.06 7.23 -2.83
C ILE A 52 4.62 8.14 -3.92
N SER A 53 5.05 9.34 -3.54
CA SER A 53 5.59 10.34 -4.48
C SER A 53 7.01 9.97 -4.91
N THR A 54 7.13 9.00 -5.81
CA THR A 54 8.38 8.67 -6.50
C THR A 54 8.71 9.72 -7.58
N PRO A 55 9.94 9.78 -8.12
CA PRO A 55 10.27 10.67 -9.23
C PRO A 55 9.31 10.52 -10.41
N TYR A 56 8.96 9.27 -10.78
CA TYR A 56 8.02 9.02 -11.87
C TYR A 56 6.59 9.52 -11.57
N ILE A 57 6.11 9.38 -10.33
CA ILE A 57 4.82 9.95 -9.91
C ILE A 57 4.83 11.48 -9.97
N LYS A 58 5.94 12.12 -9.61
CA LYS A 58 6.10 13.57 -9.74
C LYS A 58 5.95 14.03 -11.19
N ASP A 59 6.63 13.36 -12.13
CA ASP A 59 6.50 13.62 -13.56
C ASP A 59 5.04 13.44 -14.03
N CYS A 60 4.35 12.41 -13.53
CA CYS A 60 2.95 12.18 -13.85
C CYS A 60 2.00 13.26 -13.29
N ILE A 61 2.37 13.92 -12.19
CA ILE A 61 1.60 15.06 -11.64
C ILE A 61 1.89 16.31 -12.44
N GLU A 62 3.16 16.57 -12.78
CA GLU A 62 3.57 17.77 -13.52
C GLU A 62 2.98 17.79 -14.93
N LEU A 63 3.12 16.69 -15.66
CA LEU A 63 2.71 16.58 -17.07
C LEU A 63 1.25 16.10 -17.18
N LYS A 64 0.37 16.97 -17.64
CA LYS A 64 -1.08 16.71 -17.74
C LYS A 64 -1.39 15.40 -18.50
N GLU A 65 -0.71 15.15 -19.58
CA GLU A 65 -0.86 13.98 -20.44
C GLU A 65 -0.45 12.68 -19.76
N LYS A 66 0.48 12.73 -18.78
CA LYS A 66 0.96 11.59 -18.01
C LYS A 66 0.11 11.29 -16.77
N THR A 67 -0.79 12.19 -16.36
CA THR A 67 -1.60 12.00 -15.14
C THR A 67 -2.41 10.69 -15.16
N LYS A 68 -2.83 10.22 -16.34
CA LYS A 68 -3.54 8.95 -16.52
C LYS A 68 -2.68 7.72 -16.18
N LEU A 69 -1.35 7.82 -16.26
CA LEU A 69 -0.40 6.73 -15.99
C LEU A 69 -0.17 6.49 -14.49
N ILE A 70 -0.68 7.37 -13.63
CA ILE A 70 -0.50 7.24 -12.16
C ILE A 70 -1.04 5.91 -11.64
N ARG A 71 -2.18 5.43 -12.16
CA ARG A 71 -2.76 4.16 -11.72
C ARG A 71 -1.82 2.98 -12.02
N ASP A 72 -1.29 2.94 -13.23
CA ASP A 72 -0.36 1.88 -13.64
C ASP A 72 0.95 1.95 -12.84
N ALA A 73 1.42 3.18 -12.55
CA ALA A 73 2.59 3.39 -11.71
C ALA A 73 2.38 2.90 -10.26
N ILE A 74 1.18 3.08 -9.69
CA ILE A 74 0.83 2.53 -8.37
C ILE A 74 0.86 1.00 -8.42
N ALA A 75 0.23 0.40 -9.44
CA ALA A 75 0.17 -1.05 -9.59
C ALA A 75 1.57 -1.68 -9.71
N GLN A 76 2.46 -1.07 -10.49
CA GLN A 76 3.84 -1.54 -10.68
C GLN A 76 4.75 -1.25 -9.49
N GLY A 77 4.45 -0.22 -8.69
CA GLY A 77 5.27 0.18 -7.54
C GLY A 77 4.97 -0.60 -6.26
N THR A 78 4.22 -1.69 -6.32
CA THR A 78 3.79 -2.46 -5.15
C THR A 78 4.99 -3.06 -4.40
N SER A 79 5.86 -3.79 -5.07
CA SER A 79 6.99 -4.48 -4.45
C SER A 79 8.11 -3.54 -4.04
N GLN A 80 8.41 -2.50 -4.83
CA GLN A 80 9.56 -1.63 -4.59
C GLN A 80 9.26 -0.49 -3.61
N TYR A 81 8.04 0.06 -3.62
CA TYR A 81 7.68 1.26 -2.87
C TYR A 81 6.53 1.07 -1.88
N GLY A 82 5.98 -0.14 -1.78
CA GLY A 82 4.81 -0.41 -0.94
C GLY A 82 3.54 0.30 -1.42
N MET A 83 3.45 0.65 -2.71
CA MET A 83 2.24 1.21 -3.30
C MET A 83 1.18 0.13 -3.47
N GLN A 84 -0.09 0.53 -3.46
CA GLN A 84 -1.21 -0.39 -3.59
C GLN A 84 -2.38 0.28 -4.28
N THR A 85 -2.99 -0.38 -5.27
CA THR A 85 -4.26 0.05 -5.86
C THR A 85 -5.45 -0.41 -5.02
N PHE A 86 -6.63 0.22 -5.22
CA PHE A 86 -7.87 -0.28 -4.60
C PHE A 86 -8.17 -1.72 -5.01
N ASP A 87 -7.97 -2.09 -6.26
CA ASP A 87 -8.29 -3.43 -6.76
C ASP A 87 -7.37 -4.48 -6.13
N GLN A 88 -6.10 -4.16 -5.87
CA GLN A 88 -5.18 -5.01 -5.09
C GLN A 88 -5.66 -5.17 -3.63
N SER A 89 -6.05 -4.07 -2.99
CA SER A 89 -6.62 -4.12 -1.64
C SER A 89 -7.90 -4.97 -1.58
N LEU A 90 -8.80 -4.82 -2.54
CA LEU A 90 -10.05 -5.61 -2.62
C LEU A 90 -9.76 -7.10 -2.78
N TYR A 91 -8.80 -7.46 -3.63
CA TYR A 91 -8.38 -8.85 -3.80
C TYR A 91 -7.85 -9.46 -2.49
N MET A 92 -7.00 -8.74 -1.77
CA MET A 92 -6.46 -9.19 -0.48
C MET A 92 -7.56 -9.36 0.58
N LEU A 93 -8.50 -8.41 0.68
CA LEU A 93 -9.63 -8.51 1.59
C LEU A 93 -10.55 -9.69 1.26
N TYR A 94 -10.78 -9.97 -0.03
CA TYR A 94 -11.51 -11.14 -0.47
C TYR A 94 -10.75 -12.45 -0.15
N LYS A 95 -9.46 -12.53 -0.48
CA LYS A 95 -8.61 -13.69 -0.20
C LYS A 95 -8.55 -14.03 1.30
N SER A 96 -8.57 -13.01 2.16
CA SER A 96 -8.64 -13.18 3.62
C SER A 96 -10.06 -13.44 4.17
N GLY A 97 -11.07 -13.53 3.32
CA GLY A 97 -12.46 -13.79 3.72
C GLY A 97 -13.17 -12.63 4.44
N LEU A 98 -12.56 -11.43 4.43
CA LEU A 98 -13.11 -10.25 5.11
C LEU A 98 -14.27 -9.62 4.34
N ILE A 99 -14.31 -9.75 3.01
CA ILE A 99 -15.40 -9.31 2.15
C ILE A 99 -15.84 -10.43 1.21
N THR A 100 -17.07 -10.36 0.70
CA THR A 100 -17.56 -11.31 -0.30
C THR A 100 -17.00 -10.97 -1.69
N LEU A 101 -16.98 -11.96 -2.60
CA LEU A 101 -16.61 -11.74 -4.00
C LEU A 101 -17.50 -10.70 -4.68
N GLU A 102 -18.81 -10.75 -4.39
CA GLU A 102 -19.78 -9.81 -4.94
C GLU A 102 -19.45 -8.37 -4.52
N GLU A 103 -19.14 -8.16 -3.24
CA GLU A 103 -18.74 -6.84 -2.72
C GLU A 103 -17.42 -6.37 -3.35
N ALA A 104 -16.44 -7.26 -3.50
CA ALA A 104 -15.18 -6.95 -4.14
C ALA A 104 -15.38 -6.49 -5.59
N ILE A 105 -16.17 -7.24 -6.39
CA ILE A 105 -16.47 -6.91 -7.79
C ILE A 105 -17.26 -5.60 -7.89
N ARG A 106 -18.26 -5.39 -7.02
CA ARG A 106 -19.07 -4.17 -7.01
C ARG A 106 -18.26 -2.91 -6.74
N SER A 107 -17.25 -3.03 -5.88
CA SER A 107 -16.41 -1.91 -5.42
C SER A 107 -15.16 -1.72 -6.28
N ALA A 108 -14.84 -2.66 -7.17
CA ALA A 108 -13.65 -2.62 -8.01
C ALA A 108 -13.67 -1.45 -9.01
N SER A 109 -12.49 -0.90 -9.26
CA SER A 109 -12.30 0.09 -10.33
C SER A 109 -12.26 -0.59 -11.72
N ASN A 110 -11.78 -1.84 -11.78
CA ASN A 110 -11.81 -2.70 -12.96
C ASN A 110 -12.32 -4.10 -12.58
N PRO A 111 -13.67 -4.32 -12.63
CA PRO A 111 -14.27 -5.59 -12.23
C PRO A 111 -13.78 -6.81 -13.02
N ASP A 112 -13.47 -6.62 -14.31
CA ASP A 112 -13.06 -7.74 -15.16
C ASP A 112 -11.62 -8.18 -14.86
N GLU A 113 -10.73 -7.24 -14.61
CA GLU A 113 -9.37 -7.52 -14.15
C GLU A 113 -9.38 -8.25 -12.78
N LEU A 114 -10.23 -7.78 -11.85
CA LEU A 114 -10.38 -8.44 -10.55
C LEU A 114 -10.90 -9.87 -10.68
N LYS A 115 -11.87 -10.13 -11.57
CA LYS A 115 -12.37 -11.49 -11.83
C LYS A 115 -11.27 -12.42 -12.38
N LEU A 116 -10.46 -11.94 -13.34
CA LEU A 116 -9.34 -12.70 -13.89
C LEU A 116 -8.33 -13.07 -12.80
N ARG A 117 -8.02 -12.11 -11.93
CA ARG A 117 -7.12 -12.33 -10.79
C ARG A 117 -7.67 -13.37 -9.81
N VAL A 118 -8.96 -13.33 -9.49
CA VAL A 118 -9.61 -14.34 -8.64
C VAL A 118 -9.57 -15.72 -9.27
N GLN A 119 -9.60 -15.82 -10.60
CA GLN A 119 -9.47 -17.08 -11.34
C GLN A 119 -8.00 -17.58 -11.45
N GLY A 120 -7.04 -16.91 -10.81
CA GLY A 120 -5.64 -17.30 -10.80
C GLY A 120 -4.78 -16.72 -11.92
N ILE A 121 -5.30 -15.79 -12.73
CA ILE A 121 -4.53 -15.05 -13.73
C ILE A 121 -3.94 -13.82 -13.04
N GLN A 122 -2.70 -13.94 -12.58
CA GLN A 122 -2.02 -12.88 -11.85
C GLN A 122 -1.18 -11.99 -12.78
N SER A 123 -1.07 -10.69 -12.42
CA SER A 123 -0.07 -9.80 -13.02
C SER A 123 1.30 -10.04 -12.36
N THR A 124 2.39 -9.72 -13.07
CA THR A 124 3.77 -9.88 -12.56
C THR A 124 4.02 -9.14 -11.24
N SER A 125 3.38 -7.97 -11.05
CA SER A 125 3.51 -7.17 -9.83
C SER A 125 2.86 -7.81 -8.60
N ASP A 126 1.82 -8.63 -8.80
CA ASP A 126 1.11 -9.31 -7.73
C ASP A 126 1.85 -10.57 -7.29
N ALA A 127 2.42 -11.32 -8.24
CA ALA A 127 3.29 -12.46 -7.95
C ALA A 127 4.48 -12.03 -7.09
N SER A 128 5.14 -10.92 -7.44
CA SER A 128 6.25 -10.37 -6.65
C SER A 128 5.86 -9.97 -5.22
N ARG A 129 4.62 -9.51 -5.01
CA ARG A 129 4.13 -9.19 -3.66
C ARG A 129 3.88 -10.44 -2.83
N GLU A 130 3.24 -11.46 -3.40
CA GLU A 130 3.00 -12.73 -2.70
C GLU A 130 4.31 -13.42 -2.32
N GLU A 131 5.34 -13.40 -3.19
CA GLU A 131 6.68 -13.88 -2.88
C GLU A 131 7.31 -13.11 -1.71
N MET A 132 7.16 -11.78 -1.68
CA MET A 132 7.70 -10.96 -0.60
C MET A 132 6.98 -11.20 0.72
N GLU A 133 5.65 -11.31 0.74
CA GLU A 133 4.86 -11.63 1.93
C GLU A 133 5.22 -13.02 2.48
N SER A 134 5.35 -14.04 1.61
CA SER A 134 5.75 -15.38 2.02
C SER A 134 7.17 -15.42 2.62
N THR A 135 8.08 -14.60 2.10
CA THR A 135 9.45 -14.49 2.60
C THR A 135 9.49 -13.81 3.98
N LEU A 136 8.64 -12.81 4.21
CA LEU A 136 8.52 -12.14 5.52
C LEU A 136 7.89 -13.05 6.58
N GLU A 137 6.88 -13.85 6.23
CA GLU A 137 6.29 -14.83 7.14
C GLU A 137 7.30 -15.90 7.54
N THR A 138 8.11 -16.38 6.60
CA THR A 138 9.17 -17.36 6.86
C THR A 138 10.30 -16.79 7.73
N ALA A 139 10.57 -15.49 7.64
CA ALA A 139 11.58 -14.79 8.45
C ALA A 139 11.11 -14.48 9.88
N GLN A 140 9.80 -14.58 10.16
CA GLN A 140 9.23 -14.41 11.52
C GLN A 140 9.17 -15.71 12.34
N GLU A 141 9.51 -16.86 11.77
CA GLU A 141 9.73 -18.05 12.58
C GLU A 141 10.94 -17.85 13.52
N PRO A 142 10.81 -18.10 14.83
CA PRO A 142 11.89 -17.88 15.77
C PRO A 142 13.09 -18.76 15.39
N SER A 143 14.22 -18.10 15.19
CA SER A 143 15.49 -18.78 14.89
C SER A 143 15.74 -19.88 15.92
N PRO A 144 16.04 -21.13 15.51
CA PRO A 144 16.37 -22.22 16.41
C PRO A 144 17.63 -21.94 17.25
N PHE A 145 18.35 -20.86 17.00
CA PHE A 145 19.53 -20.42 17.74
C PHE A 145 19.24 -19.44 18.90
N ALA A 146 17.99 -19.08 19.18
CA ALA A 146 17.65 -18.15 20.26
C ALA A 146 17.55 -18.82 21.66
N ALA A 147 17.74 -20.13 21.76
CA ALA A 147 17.47 -20.87 22.98
C ALA A 147 18.71 -21.19 23.85
N ASP A 148 19.95 -20.88 23.43
CA ASP A 148 21.14 -21.14 24.23
C ASP A 148 22.12 -19.95 24.23
N SER A 149 21.84 -18.95 25.04
CA SER A 149 22.84 -17.96 25.42
C SER A 149 23.07 -18.02 26.93
N PRO A 150 24.14 -18.73 27.43
CA PRO A 150 24.53 -18.70 28.81
C PRO A 150 25.39 -17.45 29.07
N PHE A 151 24.84 -16.27 28.98
CA PHE A 151 25.51 -15.05 29.43
C PHE A 151 24.76 -14.49 30.64
N GLU A 152 25.06 -15.07 31.82
CA GLU A 152 24.77 -14.46 33.12
C GLU A 152 25.65 -13.21 33.28
N PHE A 153 25.07 -12.04 33.28
CA PHE A 153 25.72 -10.85 33.81
C PHE A 153 25.78 -10.98 35.34
N GLY A 154 26.93 -11.44 35.85
CA GLY A 154 27.23 -11.41 37.26
C GLY A 154 27.24 -9.98 37.80
N GLY A 155 26.18 -9.62 38.49
CA GLY A 155 26.14 -8.42 39.31
C GLY A 155 27.11 -8.59 40.48
N LYS A 156 28.22 -7.85 40.47
CA LYS A 156 29.04 -7.63 41.70
C LYS A 156 28.39 -6.49 42.48
N GLU A 157 27.68 -6.85 43.54
CA GLU A 157 27.50 -5.97 44.69
C GLU A 157 28.90 -5.75 45.34
N GLY A 158 29.35 -4.51 45.28
CA GLY A 158 30.50 -4.02 46.02
C GLY A 158 30.02 -2.98 47.00
N GLY A 159 29.63 -3.43 48.18
CA GLY A 159 29.55 -2.55 49.32
C GLY A 159 30.97 -2.15 49.76
N ASP A 160 31.22 -0.90 50.00
CA ASP A 160 32.18 -0.56 51.02
C ASP A 160 31.78 0.69 51.81
N ARG A 161 31.95 0.52 53.12
CA ARG A 161 31.85 1.51 54.18
C ARG A 161 33.10 2.40 54.13
N LEU A 162 32.96 3.55 54.70
CA LEU A 162 33.86 4.25 55.62
C LEU A 162 33.99 5.73 55.33
N ARG A 163 33.52 6.38 56.33
CA ARG A 163 33.96 7.54 57.13
C ARG A 163 33.75 8.91 56.50
#